data_af6b1dab1e83d3e4637c7b559ad71aa4
#
_entry.id   af6b1dab1e83d3e4637c7b559ad71aa4
#
_cell.length_a   1.000
_cell.length_b   1.000
_cell.length_c   1.000
_cell.angle_alpha   90.00
_cell.angle_beta   90.00
_cell.angle_gamma   90.00
#
_symmetry.space_group_name_H-M   'P 1'
#
loop_
_entity.id
_entity.type
_entity.pdbx_description
1 polymer ?
#
loop_
_entity_poly.entity_id
_entity_poly.type
_entity_poly.pdbx_seq_one_letter_code
_entity_poly.pdbx_strand_id
1 'polypeptide(L)'
;GGLATSVMGKKDYSDHIEMLLNAIERGDLPYDVEIIARVHPLDQAVLRGKAAHVPILDFGKEFDFRTDDLKLLANMVRESAVTINTGSTMTLEAAIFDRPIVLAAFDGYGEAKLPWHKKLGTALDHTVHYLNLERTGGMVRAADEKELVEKVRTYLENPNLHHGGRRRLREEYVGPLDGGAGRGVFDTKIQ
;
A
#
# COMPACT_ATOMS: atom_id res chain seq x y z
N GLY A 1 1.23 -7.31 -0.72
CA GLY A 1 0.61 -6.04 -1.02
C GLY A 1 -0.47 -5.70 -0.02
N GLY A 2 -0.25 -4.66 0.76
CA GLY A 2 -1.26 -4.17 1.66
C GLY A 2 -2.25 -3.31 0.90
N LEU A 3 -3.46 -3.81 0.72
CA LEU A 3 -4.58 -3.01 0.27
C LEU A 3 -5.33 -2.58 1.51
N ALA A 4 -5.02 -1.41 2.03
CA ALA A 4 -5.76 -0.88 3.15
C ALA A 4 -6.64 0.26 2.67
N THR A 5 -7.86 0.21 3.05
CA THR A 5 -8.72 1.37 2.99
C THR A 5 -9.62 1.41 4.15
N SER A 6 -9.60 2.39 4.89
CA SER A 6 -10.65 2.62 5.86
C SER A 6 -11.30 3.99 5.76
N VAL A 7 -10.71 4.91 5.01
CA VAL A 7 -11.18 6.29 5.01
C VAL A 7 -12.42 6.50 4.14
N MET A 8 -12.76 5.55 3.23
CA MET A 8 -13.78 5.82 2.23
C MET A 8 -14.80 4.71 1.98
N GLY A 9 -15.05 3.86 2.96
CA GLY A 9 -16.05 2.81 2.86
C GLY A 9 -15.50 1.49 2.32
N LYS A 10 -16.30 0.45 2.41
CA LYS A 10 -15.97 -0.89 1.93
C LYS A 10 -15.69 -0.85 0.43
N LYS A 11 -14.41 -0.86 0.04
CA LYS A 11 -14.00 -0.99 -1.34
C LYS A 11 -13.52 -2.40 -1.60
N ASP A 12 -13.94 -2.95 -2.71
CA ASP A 12 -13.49 -4.25 -3.19
C ASP A 12 -12.23 -4.05 -4.02
N TYR A 13 -11.11 -4.54 -3.51
CA TYR A 13 -9.80 -4.45 -4.17
C TYR A 13 -9.49 -5.65 -5.06
N SER A 14 -10.44 -6.56 -5.22
CA SER A 14 -10.30 -7.72 -6.10
C SER A 14 -9.89 -7.31 -7.51
N ASP A 15 -10.43 -6.19 -8.00
CA ASP A 15 -10.13 -5.67 -9.34
C ASP A 15 -8.63 -5.37 -9.51
N HIS A 16 -7.98 -4.70 -8.55
CA HIS A 16 -6.56 -4.38 -8.65
C HIS A 16 -5.68 -5.63 -8.63
N ILE A 17 -6.05 -6.61 -7.80
CA ILE A 17 -5.36 -7.90 -7.76
C ILE A 17 -5.56 -8.66 -9.07
N GLU A 18 -6.77 -8.66 -9.60
CA GLU A 18 -7.10 -9.33 -10.87
C GLU A 18 -6.35 -8.70 -12.05
N MET A 19 -6.22 -7.38 -12.09
CA MET A 19 -5.40 -6.67 -13.08
C MET A 19 -3.96 -7.14 -13.06
N LEU A 20 -3.36 -7.29 -11.87
CA LEU A 20 -2.00 -7.79 -11.73
C LEU A 20 -1.87 -9.26 -12.13
N LEU A 21 -2.81 -10.12 -11.73
CA LEU A 21 -2.84 -11.52 -12.14
C LEU A 21 -2.97 -11.65 -13.66
N ASN A 22 -3.84 -10.87 -14.28
CA ASN A 22 -3.98 -10.81 -15.73
C ASN A 22 -2.70 -10.33 -16.41
N ALA A 23 -1.99 -9.36 -15.81
CA ALA A 23 -0.71 -8.88 -16.32
C ALA A 23 0.39 -9.96 -16.27
N ILE A 24 0.42 -10.79 -15.22
CA ILE A 24 1.31 -11.95 -15.12
C ILE A 24 0.95 -12.97 -16.22
N GLU A 25 -0.32 -13.30 -16.39
CA GLU A 25 -0.79 -14.23 -17.42
C GLU A 25 -0.46 -13.77 -18.85
N ARG A 26 -0.51 -12.45 -19.11
CA ARG A 26 -0.15 -11.88 -20.41
C ARG A 26 1.37 -11.75 -20.64
N GLY A 27 2.18 -11.97 -19.60
CA GLY A 27 3.63 -11.74 -19.64
C GLY A 27 4.06 -10.27 -19.52
N ASP A 28 3.14 -9.39 -19.12
CA ASP A 28 3.44 -7.99 -18.82
C ASP A 28 4.22 -7.82 -17.51
N LEU A 29 4.08 -8.77 -16.59
CA LEU A 29 4.85 -8.94 -15.36
C LEU A 29 5.54 -10.30 -15.37
N PRO A 30 6.67 -10.49 -14.63
CA PRO A 30 7.35 -11.78 -14.53
C PRO A 30 6.42 -12.87 -13.97
N TYR A 31 6.53 -14.08 -14.49
CA TYR A 31 5.69 -15.23 -14.12
C TYR A 31 5.96 -15.77 -12.70
N ASP A 32 7.13 -15.46 -12.13
CA ASP A 32 7.55 -15.86 -10.79
C ASP A 32 7.19 -14.82 -9.70
N VAL A 33 6.39 -13.81 -10.05
CA VAL A 33 5.86 -12.86 -9.08
C VAL A 33 4.67 -13.47 -8.36
N GLU A 34 4.76 -13.51 -7.04
CA GLU A 34 3.64 -13.90 -6.17
C GLU A 34 2.96 -12.67 -5.59
N ILE A 35 1.63 -12.73 -5.54
CA ILE A 35 0.81 -11.67 -4.94
C ILE A 35 0.32 -12.15 -3.58
N ILE A 36 0.56 -11.35 -2.55
CA ILE A 36 0.01 -11.57 -1.20
C ILE A 36 -0.88 -10.38 -0.87
N ALA A 37 -2.13 -10.66 -0.51
CA ALA A 37 -3.07 -9.65 -0.09
C ALA A 37 -3.10 -9.51 1.44
N ARG A 38 -3.22 -8.27 1.92
CA ARG A 38 -3.56 -7.97 3.29
C ARG A 38 -4.83 -7.14 3.31
N VAL A 39 -5.87 -7.69 3.88
CA VAL A 39 -7.14 -6.98 4.11
C VAL A 39 -7.04 -6.21 5.43
N HIS A 40 -7.60 -5.02 5.47
CA HIS A 40 -7.66 -4.24 6.70
C HIS A 40 -8.52 -4.99 7.75
N PRO A 41 -8.12 -5.08 9.02
CA PRO A 41 -8.85 -5.86 10.04
C PRO A 41 -10.32 -5.47 10.22
N LEU A 42 -10.66 -4.20 9.97
CA LEU A 42 -12.04 -3.73 10.01
C LEU A 42 -12.80 -3.96 8.69
N ASP A 43 -12.11 -4.41 7.65
CA ASP A 43 -12.69 -4.62 6.33
C ASP A 43 -12.88 -6.13 6.14
N GLN A 44 -14.10 -6.60 6.26
CA GLN A 44 -14.44 -8.00 6.00
C GLN A 44 -14.56 -8.28 4.50
N ALA A 45 -13.79 -7.57 3.67
CA ALA A 45 -13.83 -7.74 2.22
C ALA A 45 -13.36 -9.16 1.85
N VAL A 46 -14.25 -9.93 1.26
CA VAL A 46 -13.93 -11.20 0.64
C VAL A 46 -13.41 -10.91 -0.76
N LEU A 47 -12.19 -11.34 -1.07
CA LEU A 47 -11.66 -11.26 -2.42
C LEU A 47 -12.50 -12.13 -3.36
N ARG A 48 -12.75 -11.63 -4.57
CA ARG A 48 -13.63 -12.26 -5.57
C ARG A 48 -12.89 -12.55 -6.87
N GLY A 49 -13.52 -13.36 -7.74
CA GLY A 49 -12.95 -13.70 -9.04
C GLY A 49 -11.60 -14.40 -8.92
N LYS A 50 -10.65 -14.07 -9.76
CA LYS A 50 -9.29 -14.62 -9.73
C LYS A 50 -8.57 -14.25 -8.43
N ALA A 51 -8.87 -13.09 -7.85
CA ALA A 51 -8.28 -12.63 -6.60
C ALA A 51 -8.61 -13.54 -5.40
N ALA A 52 -9.70 -14.29 -5.44
CA ALA A 52 -10.11 -15.21 -4.37
C ALA A 52 -9.08 -16.31 -4.05
N HIS A 53 -8.16 -16.59 -4.98
CA HIS A 53 -7.10 -17.61 -4.82
C HIS A 53 -5.79 -17.04 -4.32
N VAL A 54 -5.69 -15.72 -4.17
CA VAL A 54 -4.47 -15.05 -3.66
C VAL A 54 -4.38 -15.27 -2.14
N PRO A 55 -3.20 -15.65 -1.62
CA PRO A 55 -2.99 -15.77 -0.19
C PRO A 55 -3.32 -14.46 0.53
N ILE A 56 -4.15 -14.56 1.57
CA ILE A 56 -4.51 -13.44 2.42
C ILE A 56 -3.79 -13.58 3.75
N LEU A 57 -3.04 -12.54 4.14
CA LEU A 57 -2.58 -12.40 5.51
C LEU A 57 -3.68 -11.71 6.31
N ASP A 58 -4.43 -12.54 7.04
CA ASP A 58 -5.50 -12.11 7.93
C ASP A 58 -5.00 -12.14 9.38
N PHE A 59 -5.13 -11.02 10.07
CA PHE A 59 -4.78 -10.87 11.49
C PHE A 59 -5.99 -11.04 12.42
N GLY A 60 -7.07 -11.66 11.93
CA GLY A 60 -8.31 -11.83 12.66
C GLY A 60 -9.23 -10.62 12.62
N LYS A 61 -10.38 -10.72 13.29
CA LYS A 61 -11.47 -9.75 13.21
C LYS A 61 -11.33 -8.56 14.17
N GLU A 62 -10.34 -8.59 15.04
CA GLU A 62 -10.12 -7.57 16.05
C GLU A 62 -8.77 -6.88 15.80
N PHE A 63 -8.70 -5.58 16.08
CA PHE A 63 -7.44 -4.83 16.16
C PHE A 63 -6.65 -5.31 17.37
N ASP A 64 -6.32 -6.59 17.38
CA ASP A 64 -5.45 -7.15 18.41
C ASP A 64 -4.01 -6.99 17.90
N PHE A 65 -3.32 -5.97 18.40
CA PHE A 65 -1.90 -5.71 18.11
C PHE A 65 -1.01 -6.73 18.85
N ARG A 66 -1.25 -8.01 18.62
CA ARG A 66 -0.38 -9.05 19.15
C ARG A 66 1.01 -8.92 18.53
N THR A 67 2.02 -9.15 19.34
CA THR A 67 3.42 -9.04 18.90
C THR A 67 3.70 -9.89 17.65
N ASP A 68 3.08 -11.06 17.55
CA ASP A 68 3.29 -11.97 16.42
C ASP A 68 2.64 -11.47 15.14
N ASP A 69 1.48 -10.81 15.23
CA ASP A 69 0.81 -10.18 14.09
C ASP A 69 1.63 -9.00 13.56
N LEU A 70 2.18 -8.19 14.46
CA LEU A 70 3.09 -7.09 14.09
C LEU A 70 4.37 -7.61 13.44
N LYS A 71 4.95 -8.70 13.93
CA LYS A 71 6.12 -9.35 13.32
C LYS A 71 5.79 -9.89 11.94
N LEU A 72 4.63 -10.54 11.80
CA LEU A 72 4.18 -11.08 10.51
C LEU A 72 4.00 -9.96 9.49
N LEU A 73 3.37 -8.85 9.88
CA LEU A 73 3.22 -7.66 9.04
C LEU A 73 4.58 -7.08 8.63
N ALA A 74 5.47 -6.88 9.61
CA ALA A 74 6.81 -6.34 9.35
C ALA A 74 7.60 -7.25 8.40
N ASN A 75 7.53 -8.57 8.57
CA ASN A 75 8.18 -9.52 7.69
C ASN A 75 7.58 -9.49 6.28
N MET A 76 6.25 -9.46 6.15
CA MET A 76 5.60 -9.35 4.85
C MET A 76 6.07 -8.12 4.08
N VAL A 77 6.08 -6.95 4.73
CA VAL A 77 6.52 -5.72 4.08
C VAL A 77 8.01 -5.77 3.76
N ARG A 78 8.84 -6.25 4.69
CA ARG A 78 10.29 -6.36 4.50
C ARG A 78 10.67 -7.26 3.32
N GLU A 79 9.96 -8.35 3.12
CA GLU A 79 10.24 -9.32 2.05
C GLU A 79 9.52 -8.97 0.73
N SER A 80 8.63 -7.99 0.72
CA SER A 80 7.94 -7.57 -0.50
C SER A 80 8.90 -6.89 -1.47
N ALA A 81 8.87 -7.27 -2.74
CA ALA A 81 9.60 -6.56 -3.79
C ALA A 81 8.97 -5.20 -4.10
N VAL A 82 7.64 -5.13 -4.09
CA VAL A 82 6.85 -3.91 -4.31
C VAL A 82 5.64 -3.92 -3.37
N THR A 83 5.35 -2.80 -2.74
CA THR A 83 4.14 -2.60 -1.93
C THR A 83 3.14 -1.77 -2.72
N ILE A 84 1.92 -2.28 -2.85
CA ILE A 84 0.82 -1.60 -3.53
C ILE A 84 -0.25 -1.28 -2.50
N ASN A 85 -0.73 -0.05 -2.48
CA ASN A 85 -1.83 0.35 -1.60
C ASN A 85 -2.69 1.44 -2.25
N THR A 86 -3.83 1.73 -1.66
CA THR A 86 -4.82 2.71 -2.15
C THR A 86 -4.95 3.92 -1.21
N GLY A 87 -3.86 4.30 -0.58
CA GLY A 87 -3.85 5.36 0.43
C GLY A 87 -3.99 4.79 1.85
N SER A 88 -2.88 4.34 2.42
CA SER A 88 -2.82 3.66 3.70
C SER A 88 -1.53 3.97 4.44
N THR A 89 -1.52 3.79 5.77
CA THR A 89 -0.31 3.83 6.59
C THR A 89 0.74 2.80 6.17
N MET A 90 0.36 1.77 5.39
CA MET A 90 1.30 0.85 4.74
C MET A 90 2.37 1.56 3.91
N THR A 91 2.10 2.76 3.42
CA THR A 91 3.08 3.64 2.77
C THR A 91 4.28 3.92 3.70
N LEU A 92 4.01 4.24 4.98
CA LEU A 92 5.05 4.51 5.96
C LEU A 92 5.81 3.24 6.34
N GLU A 93 5.09 2.14 6.51
CA GLU A 93 5.69 0.83 6.82
C GLU A 93 6.61 0.35 5.69
N ALA A 94 6.20 0.52 4.43
CA ALA A 94 7.04 0.21 3.28
C ALA A 94 8.30 1.11 3.23
N ALA A 95 8.18 2.39 3.57
CA ALA A 95 9.32 3.31 3.63
C ALA A 95 10.30 2.96 4.75
N ILE A 96 9.84 2.41 5.89
CA ILE A 96 10.70 1.90 6.97
C ILE A 96 11.66 0.84 6.42
N PHE A 97 11.15 -0.09 5.61
CA PHE A 97 11.94 -1.18 5.02
C PHE A 97 12.54 -0.84 3.63
N ASP A 98 12.45 0.43 3.22
CA ASP A 98 12.91 0.92 1.91
C ASP A 98 12.32 0.13 0.73
N ARG A 99 11.06 -0.29 0.83
CA ARG A 99 10.39 -1.02 -0.25
C ARG A 99 9.72 -0.08 -1.23
N PRO A 100 9.81 -0.35 -2.54
CA PRO A 100 9.08 0.38 -3.57
C PRO A 100 7.59 0.48 -3.27
N ILE A 101 6.99 1.65 -3.52
CA ILE A 101 5.62 1.96 -3.16
C ILE A 101 4.86 2.43 -4.39
N VAL A 102 3.79 1.72 -4.75
CA VAL A 102 2.83 2.14 -5.76
C VAL A 102 1.50 2.47 -5.09
N LEU A 103 1.05 3.70 -5.25
CA LEU A 103 -0.27 4.16 -4.84
C LEU A 103 -1.24 3.92 -6.02
N ALA A 104 -2.11 2.93 -5.90
CA ALA A 104 -3.18 2.72 -6.87
C ALA A 104 -4.32 3.71 -6.58
N ALA A 105 -4.33 4.82 -7.34
CA ALA A 105 -5.22 5.96 -7.11
C ALA A 105 -6.47 5.92 -7.99
N PHE A 106 -7.05 4.75 -8.18
CA PHE A 106 -8.27 4.52 -8.97
C PHE A 106 -9.11 3.40 -8.36
N ASP A 107 -10.37 3.29 -8.78
CA ASP A 107 -11.37 2.42 -8.14
C ASP A 107 -11.51 1.03 -8.79
N GLY A 108 -10.65 0.66 -9.73
CA GLY A 108 -10.76 -0.59 -10.46
C GLY A 108 -11.72 -0.51 -11.67
N TYR A 109 -12.24 -1.65 -12.13
CA TYR A 109 -13.06 -1.72 -13.35
C TYR A 109 -14.38 -0.93 -13.27
N GLY A 110 -14.85 -0.66 -12.07
CA GLY A 110 -16.09 0.08 -11.84
C GLY A 110 -15.96 1.61 -11.86
N GLU A 111 -14.75 2.15 -11.98
CA GLU A 111 -14.48 3.59 -11.80
C GLU A 111 -15.26 4.49 -12.76
N ALA A 112 -15.45 4.05 -14.01
CA ALA A 112 -16.18 4.85 -15.00
C ALA A 112 -17.64 5.13 -14.61
N LYS A 113 -18.24 4.30 -13.75
CA LYS A 113 -19.61 4.42 -13.26
C LYS A 113 -19.71 5.31 -12.00
N LEU A 114 -18.60 5.68 -11.40
CA LEU A 114 -18.58 6.50 -10.19
C LEU A 114 -18.66 7.98 -10.56
N PRO A 115 -19.47 8.78 -9.85
CA PRO A 115 -19.38 10.22 -9.95
C PRO A 115 -18.00 10.69 -9.46
N TRP A 116 -17.48 11.74 -10.06
CA TRP A 116 -16.11 12.22 -9.86
C TRP A 116 -15.74 12.40 -8.38
N HIS A 117 -16.66 12.95 -7.56
CA HIS A 117 -16.43 13.20 -6.13
C HIS A 117 -16.39 11.93 -5.27
N LYS A 118 -16.76 10.78 -5.83
CA LYS A 118 -16.67 9.46 -5.16
C LYS A 118 -15.47 8.65 -5.61
N LYS A 119 -14.72 9.11 -6.60
CA LYS A 119 -13.53 8.43 -7.08
C LYS A 119 -12.40 8.52 -6.08
N LEU A 120 -11.66 7.43 -5.93
CA LEU A 120 -10.49 7.35 -5.05
C LEU A 120 -9.44 8.39 -5.42
N GLY A 121 -9.13 8.53 -6.72
CA GLY A 121 -8.18 9.53 -7.21
C GLY A 121 -8.54 10.94 -6.74
N THR A 122 -9.80 11.34 -6.94
CA THR A 122 -10.29 12.65 -6.48
C THR A 122 -10.15 12.84 -4.97
N ALA A 123 -10.45 11.80 -4.20
CA ALA A 123 -10.32 11.88 -2.75
C ALA A 123 -8.88 12.05 -2.29
N LEU A 124 -7.94 11.34 -2.92
CA LEU A 124 -6.52 11.47 -2.64
C LEU A 124 -6.01 12.87 -2.99
N ASP A 125 -6.48 13.47 -4.10
CA ASP A 125 -6.14 14.83 -4.53
C ASP A 125 -6.57 15.92 -3.53
N HIS A 126 -7.58 15.64 -2.72
CA HIS A 126 -8.08 16.57 -1.70
C HIS A 126 -7.61 16.23 -0.28
N THR A 127 -6.75 15.22 -0.13
CA THR A 127 -6.26 14.76 1.16
C THR A 127 -4.82 15.21 1.37
N VAL A 128 -4.63 16.29 2.13
CA VAL A 128 -3.34 17.00 2.30
C VAL A 128 -2.20 16.07 2.71
N HIS A 129 -2.44 15.11 3.61
CA HIS A 129 -1.38 14.23 4.05
C HIS A 129 -0.87 13.32 2.92
N TYR A 130 -1.72 12.84 1.99
CA TYR A 130 -1.25 12.07 0.85
C TYR A 130 -0.46 12.93 -0.13
N LEU A 131 -0.92 14.14 -0.40
CA LEU A 131 -0.16 15.08 -1.24
C LEU A 131 1.23 15.36 -0.66
N ASN A 132 1.34 15.47 0.65
CA ASN A 132 2.61 15.67 1.33
C ASN A 132 3.50 14.42 1.23
N LEU A 133 2.97 13.21 1.39
CA LEU A 133 3.72 11.96 1.19
C LEU A 133 4.22 11.85 -0.25
N GLU A 134 3.39 12.16 -1.25
CA GLU A 134 3.79 12.17 -2.68
C GLU A 134 4.95 13.15 -2.96
N ARG A 135 4.94 14.35 -2.33
CA ARG A 135 6.01 15.35 -2.48
C ARG A 135 7.38 14.87 -2.05
N THR A 136 7.47 13.87 -1.20
CA THR A 136 8.76 13.28 -0.83
C THR A 136 9.44 12.58 -2.01
N GLY A 137 8.66 12.20 -3.04
CA GLY A 137 9.12 11.39 -4.16
C GLY A 137 9.45 9.94 -3.77
N GLY A 138 8.94 9.46 -2.62
CA GLY A 138 9.18 8.11 -2.10
C GLY A 138 8.19 7.06 -2.61
N MET A 139 7.15 7.50 -3.30
CA MET A 139 6.14 6.63 -3.90
C MET A 139 5.74 7.12 -5.28
N VAL A 140 5.16 6.25 -6.08
CA VAL A 140 4.61 6.58 -7.39
C VAL A 140 3.12 6.31 -7.41
N ARG A 141 2.37 7.18 -8.09
CA ARG A 141 0.93 7.08 -8.24
C ARG A 141 0.58 6.42 -9.56
N ALA A 142 -0.35 5.49 -9.56
CA ALA A 142 -0.96 4.88 -10.73
C ALA A 142 -2.42 5.33 -10.83
N ALA A 143 -2.83 5.88 -11.97
CA ALA A 143 -4.17 6.40 -12.21
C ALA A 143 -5.09 5.37 -12.90
N ASP A 144 -4.55 4.28 -13.42
CA ASP A 144 -5.28 3.20 -14.08
C ASP A 144 -4.49 1.88 -14.06
N GLU A 145 -5.09 0.81 -14.65
CA GLU A 145 -4.47 -0.51 -14.77
C GLU A 145 -3.12 -0.46 -15.51
N LYS A 146 -3.05 0.26 -16.63
CA LYS A 146 -1.84 0.33 -17.43
C LYS A 146 -0.69 0.93 -16.63
N GLU A 147 -0.94 2.04 -15.97
CA GLU A 147 0.06 2.68 -15.12
C GLU A 147 0.43 1.80 -13.92
N LEU A 148 -0.53 1.10 -13.31
CA LEU A 148 -0.28 0.18 -12.21
C LEU A 148 0.72 -0.90 -12.63
N VAL A 149 0.46 -1.58 -13.73
CA VAL A 149 1.31 -2.66 -14.25
C VAL A 149 2.69 -2.13 -14.64
N GLU A 150 2.75 -0.99 -15.34
CA GLU A 150 4.01 -0.36 -15.76
C GLU A 150 4.89 0.00 -14.55
N LYS A 151 4.32 0.63 -13.51
CA LYS A 151 5.06 1.04 -12.33
C LYS A 151 5.51 -0.15 -11.47
N VAL A 152 4.69 -1.18 -11.37
CA VAL A 152 5.08 -2.43 -10.70
C VAL A 152 6.25 -3.07 -11.44
N ARG A 153 6.18 -3.23 -12.78
CA ARG A 153 7.27 -3.76 -13.59
C ARG A 153 8.56 -2.95 -13.41
N THR A 154 8.45 -1.63 -13.51
CA THR A 154 9.60 -0.73 -13.34
C THR A 154 10.30 -0.93 -11.99
N TYR A 155 9.54 -1.12 -10.91
CA TYR A 155 10.12 -1.35 -9.60
C TYR A 155 10.67 -2.77 -9.41
N LEU A 156 10.09 -3.77 -10.06
CA LEU A 156 10.65 -5.13 -10.07
C LEU A 156 12.01 -5.15 -10.77
N GLU A 157 12.15 -4.39 -11.87
CA GLU A 157 13.41 -4.27 -12.62
C GLU A 157 14.44 -3.37 -11.91
N ASN A 158 13.97 -2.32 -11.22
CA ASN A 158 14.81 -1.29 -10.60
C ASN A 158 14.36 -0.97 -9.17
N PRO A 159 14.57 -1.85 -8.19
CA PRO A 159 14.07 -1.68 -6.81
C PRO A 159 14.66 -0.47 -6.08
N ASN A 160 15.81 0.03 -6.51
CA ASN A 160 16.46 1.22 -5.94
C ASN A 160 15.90 2.54 -6.46
N LEU A 161 15.06 2.51 -7.49
CA LEU A 161 14.41 3.72 -8.02
C LEU A 161 13.63 4.40 -6.88
N HIS A 162 13.74 5.72 -6.79
CA HIS A 162 13.12 6.54 -5.73
C HIS A 162 13.58 6.26 -4.28
N HIS A 163 14.69 5.54 -4.08
CA HIS A 163 15.27 5.31 -2.74
C HIS A 163 15.45 6.61 -1.93
N GLY A 164 16.00 7.67 -2.54
CA GLY A 164 16.16 8.97 -1.88
C GLY A 164 14.84 9.59 -1.42
N GLY A 165 13.77 9.38 -2.18
CA GLY A 165 12.41 9.79 -1.82
C GLY A 165 11.85 8.99 -0.64
N ARG A 166 12.02 7.65 -0.64
CA ARG A 166 11.61 6.78 0.48
C ARG A 166 12.37 7.12 1.76
N ARG A 167 13.66 7.46 1.64
CA ARG A 167 14.43 7.94 2.78
C ARG A 167 13.85 9.24 3.35
N ARG A 168 13.56 10.25 2.52
CA ARG A 168 12.90 11.49 2.97
C ARG A 168 11.54 11.20 3.61
N LEU A 169 10.71 10.36 2.99
CA LEU A 169 9.43 9.97 3.52
C LEU A 169 9.55 9.36 4.93
N ARG A 170 10.50 8.47 5.13
CA ARG A 170 10.79 7.88 6.44
C ARG A 170 11.26 8.93 7.45
N GLU A 171 12.22 9.77 7.08
CA GLU A 171 12.80 10.80 7.97
C GLU A 171 11.72 11.82 8.40
N GLU A 172 10.85 12.25 7.49
CA GLU A 172 9.85 13.29 7.75
C GLU A 172 8.61 12.76 8.49
N TYR A 173 8.20 11.52 8.24
CA TYR A 173 6.89 11.01 8.71
C TYR A 173 6.98 9.83 9.69
N VAL A 174 8.11 9.17 9.79
CA VAL A 174 8.31 8.07 10.74
C VAL A 174 9.28 8.49 11.85
N GLY A 175 10.35 9.19 11.50
CA GLY A 175 11.39 9.60 12.43
C GLY A 175 12.44 8.51 12.68
N PRO A 176 13.20 8.61 13.79
CA PRO A 176 14.26 7.68 14.13
C PRO A 176 13.75 6.24 14.32
N LEU A 177 14.49 5.27 13.78
CA LEU A 177 14.20 3.83 13.93
C LEU A 177 15.05 3.18 15.04
N ASP A 178 15.24 3.88 16.13
CA ASP A 178 16.09 3.47 17.27
C ASP A 178 15.31 2.76 18.39
N GLY A 179 14.00 2.54 18.19
CA GLY A 179 13.10 2.00 19.23
C GLY A 179 12.77 2.99 20.35
N GLY A 180 13.17 4.25 20.20
CA GLY A 180 13.01 5.30 21.20
C GLY A 180 11.69 6.07 21.13
N ALA A 181 10.83 5.81 20.14
CA ALA A 181 9.61 6.58 19.89
C ALA A 181 8.71 6.72 21.14
N GLY A 182 8.55 5.66 21.93
CA GLY A 182 7.78 5.71 23.18
C GLY A 182 8.40 6.61 24.27
N ARG A 183 9.72 6.74 24.29
CA ARG A 183 10.42 7.59 25.27
C ARG A 183 10.21 9.07 24.98
N GLY A 184 10.24 9.46 23.70
CA GLY A 184 10.02 10.85 23.28
C GLY A 184 8.69 11.43 23.71
N VAL A 185 7.64 10.57 23.84
CA VAL A 185 6.32 11.00 24.32
C VAL A 185 6.35 11.43 25.80
N PHE A 186 7.15 10.77 26.63
CA PHE A 186 7.26 11.08 28.06
C PHE A 186 8.20 12.24 28.36
N ASP A 187 9.17 12.50 27.47
CA ASP A 187 10.14 13.59 27.64
C ASP A 187 9.60 14.96 27.18
N THR A 188 8.48 14.97 26.46
CA THR A 188 7.81 16.22 26.08
C THR A 188 7.08 16.74 27.31
N LYS A 189 7.76 17.55 28.12
CA LYS A 189 7.11 18.33 29.17
C LYS A 189 6.07 19.23 28.50
N ILE A 190 4.81 19.01 28.85
CA ILE A 190 3.72 19.92 28.51
C ILE A 190 4.07 21.23 29.23
N GLN A 191 4.55 22.21 28.48
CA GLN A 191 4.71 23.59 28.94
C GLN A 191 3.37 24.30 28.82
#